data_d07382cd874b12f4d4820d44d87a60f4
#
_entry.id   d07382cd874b12f4d4820d44d87a60f4
#
_cell.length_a   1.000
_cell.length_b   1.000
_cell.length_c   1.000
_cell.angle_alpha   90.00
_cell.angle_beta   90.00
_cell.angle_gamma   90.00
#
_symmetry.space_group_name_H-M   'P 1'
#
loop_
_entity.id
_entity.type
_entity.pdbx_description
1 polymer ?
#
loop_
_entity_poly.entity_id
_entity_poly.type
_entity_poly.pdbx_seq_one_letter_code
_entity_poly.pdbx_strand_id
1 'polypeptide(L)'
;MLDHQARVQAIAAQIRERARAGQPVHIDKGGVHHVVPIPGDPRFRSGKLDTSALRQILEIDRENLRCVAEPGVRFRDLVRATLPLGLVPTVVPELEGITLGGAIAGGAVESMSYRYGGFFDSVESLEIITGTGEVLELSPTQHPELFHMIHGSYGTLGVISRLRFRLIPAKPFVKLTYRRYHDFKSFHAALREHCDIATGEFDFVDGIVHAPDHLTLCLGKFVDEAPYLGNYRWLDIFYKSTRHRAQDFLTAEDYFFRYDTECHWLTRTVPGLERRLPRLLLGKLILGSTNLIRWSNRLAPLMRRLKKRPDVVVDLFIPDRRFADFYAWYEREARFFPLWVIPYRMPQVYPWVSDAHAARMADDLLIDCAIYGMPNGEPGRDWSAVFEEQTFRHDGLKTLISRNHYDRARFFEIHDEARYTAAKQRLDPHALFHRGVFEKLHRVE
;
A
#
# COMPACT_ATOMS: atom_id res chain seq x y z
N MET A 1 28.20 -15.71 -1.99
CA MET A 1 27.29 -14.67 -1.45
C MET A 1 27.29 -14.78 0.07
N LEU A 2 27.27 -13.64 0.77
CA LEU A 2 27.06 -13.64 2.23
C LEU A 2 25.72 -14.30 2.55
N ASP A 3 25.67 -15.13 3.59
CA ASP A 3 24.42 -15.69 4.07
C ASP A 3 23.53 -14.60 4.72
N HIS A 4 22.32 -14.94 5.08
CA HIS A 4 21.37 -13.99 5.70
C HIS A 4 21.96 -13.38 6.98
N GLN A 5 22.51 -14.21 7.85
CA GLN A 5 23.07 -13.81 9.15
C GLN A 5 24.21 -12.78 8.96
N ALA A 6 25.11 -13.00 8.02
CA ALA A 6 26.21 -12.10 7.75
C ALA A 6 25.71 -10.72 7.27
N ARG A 7 24.66 -10.68 6.43
CA ARG A 7 24.02 -9.42 6.01
C ARG A 7 23.37 -8.67 7.17
N VAL A 8 22.64 -9.39 8.03
CA VAL A 8 22.01 -8.84 9.24
C VAL A 8 23.07 -8.25 10.16
N GLN A 9 24.15 -8.98 10.45
CA GLN A 9 25.23 -8.48 11.32
C GLN A 9 25.95 -7.26 10.74
N ALA A 10 26.13 -7.19 9.43
CA ALA A 10 26.72 -6.02 8.77
C ALA A 10 25.83 -4.77 8.95
N ILE A 11 24.51 -4.90 8.82
CA ILE A 11 23.55 -3.80 9.05
C ILE A 11 23.52 -3.43 10.54
N ALA A 12 23.47 -4.41 11.45
CA ALA A 12 23.51 -4.18 12.89
C ALA A 12 24.79 -3.44 13.33
N ALA A 13 25.94 -3.74 12.70
CA ALA A 13 27.18 -3.02 12.93
C ALA A 13 27.10 -1.55 12.49
N GLN A 14 26.55 -1.27 11.30
CA GLN A 14 26.31 0.10 10.84
C GLN A 14 25.38 0.87 11.80
N ILE A 15 24.30 0.23 12.27
CA ILE A 15 23.38 0.83 13.24
C ILE A 15 24.11 1.21 14.51
N ARG A 16 24.91 0.29 15.09
CA ARG A 16 25.70 0.56 16.30
C ARG A 16 26.69 1.72 16.11
N GLU A 17 27.33 1.81 14.97
CA GLU A 17 28.23 2.91 14.64
C GLU A 17 27.49 4.26 14.59
N ARG A 18 26.37 4.32 13.88
CA ARG A 18 25.53 5.51 13.76
C ARG A 18 24.93 5.95 15.09
N ALA A 19 24.49 5.00 15.90
CA ALA A 19 23.96 5.26 17.23
C ALA A 19 25.03 5.89 18.16
N ARG A 20 26.26 5.36 18.15
CA ARG A 20 27.40 5.95 18.91
C ARG A 20 27.74 7.36 18.44
N ALA A 21 27.62 7.63 17.16
CA ALA A 21 27.87 8.95 16.58
C ALA A 21 26.70 9.93 16.76
N GLY A 22 25.56 9.51 17.30
CA GLY A 22 24.34 10.33 17.43
C GLY A 22 23.77 10.77 16.08
N GLN A 23 23.98 10.00 15.02
CA GLN A 23 23.62 10.35 13.65
C GLN A 23 22.32 9.67 13.23
N PRO A 24 21.19 10.39 13.14
CA PRO A 24 19.94 9.83 12.65
C PRO A 24 20.10 9.24 11.24
N VAL A 25 19.35 8.16 10.97
CA VAL A 25 19.41 7.47 9.69
C VAL A 25 18.01 7.32 9.07
N HIS A 26 17.98 7.18 7.75
CA HIS A 26 16.83 6.67 7.03
C HIS A 26 17.19 5.37 6.31
N ILE A 27 16.22 4.47 6.21
CA ILE A 27 16.38 3.17 5.57
C ILE A 27 16.43 3.37 4.05
N ASP A 28 17.56 3.00 3.42
CA ASP A 28 17.71 2.97 1.97
C ASP A 28 17.67 1.52 1.47
N LYS A 29 16.55 1.14 0.88
CA LYS A 29 16.32 -0.20 0.33
C LYS A 29 16.92 -0.42 -1.07
N GLY A 30 17.60 0.59 -1.64
CA GLY A 30 18.20 0.51 -2.98
C GLY A 30 17.20 0.47 -4.13
N GLY A 31 15.94 0.82 -3.91
CA GLY A 31 14.85 0.76 -4.89
C GLY A 31 14.05 2.06 -4.96
N VAL A 32 12.96 2.01 -5.73
CA VAL A 32 12.05 3.14 -5.85
C VAL A 32 11.19 3.26 -4.59
N HIS A 33 11.05 4.47 -4.08
CA HIS A 33 10.12 4.78 -3.00
C HIS A 33 8.75 5.14 -3.57
N HIS A 34 7.72 4.39 -3.21
CA HIS A 34 6.33 4.62 -3.64
C HIS A 34 5.60 5.67 -2.77
N VAL A 35 6.30 6.30 -1.85
CA VAL A 35 5.78 7.40 -1.04
C VAL A 35 5.89 8.71 -1.82
N VAL A 36 4.82 9.51 -1.79
CA VAL A 36 4.79 10.79 -2.51
C VAL A 36 5.91 11.72 -2.02
N PRO A 37 6.79 12.22 -2.91
CA PRO A 37 7.87 13.11 -2.51
C PRO A 37 7.32 14.44 -2.00
N ILE A 38 7.71 14.81 -0.78
CA ILE A 38 7.35 16.10 -0.17
C ILE A 38 8.57 17.03 -0.23
N PRO A 39 8.44 18.30 -0.66
CA PRO A 39 9.55 19.24 -0.62
C PRO A 39 10.07 19.42 0.81
N GLY A 40 11.39 19.30 0.99
CA GLY A 40 12.02 19.39 2.31
C GLY A 40 11.80 18.19 3.21
N ASP A 41 11.45 17.05 2.64
CA ASP A 41 11.16 15.81 3.33
C ASP A 41 12.27 15.43 4.33
N PRO A 42 11.98 15.34 5.62
CA PRO A 42 12.97 15.02 6.64
C PRO A 42 13.59 13.64 6.47
N ARG A 43 12.92 12.72 5.76
CA ARG A 43 13.43 11.38 5.45
C ARG A 43 14.75 11.41 4.68
N PHE A 44 15.01 12.46 3.92
CA PHE A 44 16.23 12.61 3.12
C PHE A 44 17.31 13.51 3.76
N ARG A 45 17.07 14.01 4.97
CA ARG A 45 18.04 14.86 5.70
C ARG A 45 18.99 14.09 6.60
N SER A 46 18.67 12.84 6.92
CA SER A 46 19.48 11.96 7.75
C SER A 46 20.43 11.09 6.92
N GLY A 47 21.42 10.48 7.57
CA GLY A 47 22.35 9.55 6.93
C GLY A 47 21.61 8.33 6.35
N LYS A 48 22.15 7.76 5.28
CA LYS A 48 21.61 6.54 4.69
C LYS A 48 22.07 5.31 5.47
N LEU A 49 21.13 4.42 5.76
CA LEU A 49 21.37 3.04 6.19
C LEU A 49 21.07 2.13 5.02
N ASP A 50 22.08 1.54 4.42
CA ASP A 50 21.92 0.68 3.25
C ASP A 50 21.43 -0.71 3.67
N THR A 51 20.21 -1.04 3.27
CA THR A 51 19.58 -2.35 3.47
C THR A 51 19.36 -3.11 2.15
N SER A 52 19.91 -2.60 1.04
CA SER A 52 19.69 -3.13 -0.32
C SER A 52 20.16 -4.58 -0.52
N ALA A 53 21.04 -5.07 0.35
CA ALA A 53 21.49 -6.46 0.35
C ALA A 53 20.41 -7.46 0.84
N LEU A 54 19.39 -7.01 1.60
CA LEU A 54 18.31 -7.84 2.14
C LEU A 54 17.20 -8.01 1.11
N ARG A 55 17.40 -8.85 0.09
CA ARG A 55 16.46 -9.03 -1.05
C ARG A 55 16.35 -10.47 -1.54
N GLN A 56 16.53 -11.45 -0.65
CA GLN A 56 16.47 -12.87 -1.01
C GLN A 56 15.19 -13.52 -0.49
N ILE A 57 14.59 -14.39 -1.30
CA ILE A 57 13.63 -15.39 -0.85
C ILE A 57 14.46 -16.50 -0.22
N LEU A 58 14.26 -16.75 1.07
CA LEU A 58 15.07 -17.67 1.85
C LEU A 58 14.48 -19.08 1.81
N GLU A 59 13.14 -19.18 1.82
CA GLU A 59 12.44 -20.48 1.82
C GLU A 59 11.03 -20.32 1.23
N ILE A 60 10.57 -21.32 0.49
CA ILE A 60 9.17 -21.50 0.08
C ILE A 60 8.75 -22.90 0.52
N ASP A 61 7.96 -22.96 1.59
CA ASP A 61 7.39 -24.19 2.12
C ASP A 61 6.01 -24.43 1.49
N ARG A 62 5.97 -25.36 0.53
CA ARG A 62 4.77 -25.71 -0.22
C ARG A 62 3.76 -26.51 0.62
N GLU A 63 4.23 -27.31 1.55
CA GLU A 63 3.39 -28.20 2.36
C GLU A 63 2.61 -27.41 3.41
N ASN A 64 3.29 -26.45 4.05
CA ASN A 64 2.68 -25.59 5.06
C ASN A 64 2.17 -24.25 4.52
N LEU A 65 2.30 -24.00 3.20
CA LEU A 65 1.89 -22.77 2.53
C LEU A 65 2.51 -21.52 3.16
N ARG A 66 3.83 -21.52 3.32
CA ARG A 66 4.59 -20.43 3.96
C ARG A 66 5.77 -20.00 3.09
N CYS A 67 6.15 -18.76 3.28
CA CYS A 67 7.38 -18.22 2.70
C CYS A 67 8.17 -17.49 3.77
N VAL A 68 9.51 -17.62 3.71
CA VAL A 68 10.47 -16.82 4.48
C VAL A 68 11.27 -16.00 3.49
N ALA A 69 11.28 -14.69 3.67
CA ALA A 69 11.96 -13.77 2.76
C ALA A 69 12.56 -12.57 3.49
N GLU A 70 13.46 -11.88 2.81
CA GLU A 70 14.02 -10.60 3.24
C GLU A 70 13.15 -9.43 2.79
N PRO A 71 13.14 -8.29 3.51
CA PRO A 71 12.20 -7.19 3.30
C PRO A 71 12.35 -6.47 1.95
N GLY A 72 13.51 -6.56 1.31
CA GLY A 72 13.80 -5.94 0.02
C GLY A 72 13.33 -6.76 -1.19
N VAL A 73 12.78 -7.97 -1.00
CA VAL A 73 12.14 -8.73 -2.08
C VAL A 73 10.95 -7.94 -2.60
N ARG A 74 10.87 -7.78 -3.93
CA ARG A 74 9.73 -7.12 -4.58
C ARG A 74 8.62 -8.12 -4.83
N PHE A 75 7.38 -7.68 -4.78
CA PHE A 75 6.23 -8.56 -5.05
C PHE A 75 6.31 -9.23 -6.42
N ARG A 76 6.78 -8.53 -7.45
CA ARG A 76 7.02 -9.14 -8.76
C ARG A 76 7.94 -10.37 -8.67
N ASP A 77 9.06 -10.22 -7.96
CA ASP A 77 10.05 -11.29 -7.87
C ASP A 77 9.50 -12.46 -7.03
N LEU A 78 8.72 -12.17 -5.99
CA LEU A 78 8.04 -13.16 -5.16
C LEU A 78 6.96 -13.92 -5.96
N VAL A 79 6.07 -13.22 -6.67
CA VAL A 79 5.04 -13.86 -7.51
C VAL A 79 5.67 -14.78 -8.56
N ARG A 80 6.73 -14.33 -9.22
CA ARG A 80 7.46 -15.16 -10.21
C ARG A 80 8.12 -16.40 -9.62
N ALA A 81 8.49 -16.36 -8.34
CA ALA A 81 9.04 -17.51 -7.64
C ALA A 81 7.97 -18.48 -7.13
N THR A 82 6.80 -17.96 -6.70
CA THR A 82 5.76 -18.78 -6.06
C THR A 82 4.69 -19.27 -7.03
N LEU A 83 4.29 -18.49 -8.03
CA LEU A 83 3.23 -18.84 -8.97
C LEU A 83 3.50 -20.13 -9.78
N PRO A 84 4.72 -20.40 -10.26
CA PRO A 84 5.03 -21.70 -10.90
C PRO A 84 4.87 -22.91 -9.97
N LEU A 85 4.85 -22.67 -8.65
CA LEU A 85 4.60 -23.69 -7.64
C LEU A 85 3.11 -23.83 -7.29
N GLY A 86 2.23 -23.08 -7.96
CA GLY A 86 0.80 -23.02 -7.69
C GLY A 86 0.46 -22.19 -6.43
N LEU A 87 1.32 -21.25 -6.02
CA LEU A 87 1.18 -20.48 -4.79
C LEU A 87 1.36 -18.98 -5.05
N VAL A 88 0.71 -18.15 -4.24
CA VAL A 88 0.92 -16.70 -4.19
C VAL A 88 0.77 -16.17 -2.76
N PRO A 89 1.27 -14.97 -2.43
CA PRO A 89 0.93 -14.28 -1.18
C PRO A 89 -0.59 -14.07 -1.06
N THR A 90 -1.09 -13.98 0.16
CA THR A 90 -2.52 -13.72 0.45
C THR A 90 -3.00 -12.39 -0.13
N VAL A 91 -2.11 -11.41 -0.25
CA VAL A 91 -2.36 -10.09 -0.86
C VAL A 91 -1.13 -9.68 -1.65
N VAL A 92 -1.32 -9.24 -2.88
CA VAL A 92 -0.26 -8.75 -3.77
C VAL A 92 -0.60 -7.32 -4.19
N PRO A 93 0.16 -6.31 -3.72
CA PRO A 93 -0.04 -4.92 -4.15
C PRO A 93 0.16 -4.75 -5.65
N GLU A 94 -0.58 -3.81 -6.23
CA GLU A 94 -0.74 -3.59 -7.66
C GLU A 94 0.50 -3.05 -8.40
N LEU A 95 1.53 -2.58 -7.67
CA LEU A 95 2.76 -2.05 -8.28
C LEU A 95 3.93 -3.04 -8.10
N GLU A 96 4.52 -3.46 -9.20
CA GLU A 96 5.59 -4.49 -9.26
C GLU A 96 6.78 -4.21 -8.32
N GLY A 97 7.10 -2.94 -8.12
CA GLY A 97 8.27 -2.48 -7.39
C GLY A 97 8.09 -2.39 -5.87
N ILE A 98 6.87 -2.59 -5.33
CA ILE A 98 6.64 -2.59 -3.89
C ILE A 98 7.40 -3.76 -3.27
N THR A 99 8.09 -3.48 -2.15
CA THR A 99 8.86 -4.48 -1.41
C THR A 99 8.08 -5.01 -0.21
N LEU A 100 8.36 -6.24 0.22
CA LEU A 100 7.69 -6.87 1.37
C LEU A 100 7.77 -6.03 2.64
N GLY A 101 8.96 -5.52 2.98
CA GLY A 101 9.12 -4.64 4.15
C GLY A 101 8.37 -3.31 4.02
N GLY A 102 8.24 -2.79 2.78
CA GLY A 102 7.44 -1.59 2.51
C GLY A 102 5.95 -1.85 2.69
N ALA A 103 5.45 -3.02 2.28
CA ALA A 103 4.06 -3.43 2.42
C ALA A 103 3.65 -3.65 3.89
N ILE A 104 4.57 -4.13 4.74
CA ILE A 104 4.33 -4.25 6.18
C ILE A 104 4.34 -2.88 6.85
N ALA A 105 5.40 -2.10 6.61
CA ALA A 105 5.59 -0.83 7.30
C ALA A 105 4.62 0.26 6.84
N GLY A 106 4.09 0.17 5.63
CA GLY A 106 3.18 1.17 5.03
C GLY A 106 1.72 0.75 4.94
N GLY A 107 1.41 -0.53 5.21
CA GLY A 107 0.04 -1.07 5.17
C GLY A 107 -0.49 -1.27 3.74
N ALA A 108 -0.19 -2.41 3.10
CA ALA A 108 -0.64 -2.70 1.75
C ALA A 108 -1.91 -3.56 1.74
N VAL A 109 -2.92 -3.10 1.00
CA VAL A 109 -4.20 -3.80 0.74
C VAL A 109 -4.44 -3.91 -0.76
N GLU A 110 -5.30 -4.84 -1.16
CA GLU A 110 -5.71 -5.07 -2.56
C GLU A 110 -7.01 -5.90 -2.61
N SER A 111 -7.52 -6.23 -3.78
CA SER A 111 -8.81 -6.89 -4.04
C SER A 111 -9.06 -8.22 -3.31
N MET A 112 -8.02 -8.84 -2.75
CA MET A 112 -8.13 -10.02 -1.86
C MET A 112 -8.32 -9.64 -0.38
N SER A 113 -8.20 -8.37 -0.04
CA SER A 113 -8.17 -7.89 1.35
C SER A 113 -9.51 -8.01 2.07
N TYR A 114 -10.61 -8.16 1.35
CA TYR A 114 -11.91 -8.46 1.94
C TYR A 114 -11.92 -9.82 2.67
N ARG A 115 -11.03 -10.74 2.28
CA ARG A 115 -10.93 -12.11 2.78
C ARG A 115 -9.74 -12.32 3.71
N TYR A 116 -8.59 -11.77 3.36
CA TYR A 116 -7.32 -12.09 4.00
C TYR A 116 -6.72 -10.96 4.84
N GLY A 117 -7.37 -9.80 4.89
CA GLY A 117 -6.77 -8.60 5.47
C GLY A 117 -5.76 -7.94 4.52
N GLY A 118 -4.85 -7.14 5.04
CA GLY A 118 -3.71 -6.64 4.28
C GLY A 118 -2.59 -7.68 4.16
N PHE A 119 -1.58 -7.41 3.36
CA PHE A 119 -0.40 -8.29 3.30
C PHE A 119 0.23 -8.48 4.69
N PHE A 120 0.28 -7.44 5.49
CA PHE A 120 0.81 -7.44 6.85
C PHE A 120 0.04 -8.37 7.81
N ASP A 121 -1.26 -8.62 7.56
CA ASP A 121 -2.08 -9.57 8.32
C ASP A 121 -1.74 -11.05 8.03
N SER A 122 -0.99 -11.31 6.97
CA SER A 122 -0.49 -12.64 6.64
C SER A 122 0.82 -13.01 7.34
N VAL A 123 1.49 -12.02 7.95
CA VAL A 123 2.81 -12.19 8.56
C VAL A 123 2.69 -12.95 9.87
N GLU A 124 3.50 -14.00 10.04
CA GLU A 124 3.52 -14.87 11.21
C GLU A 124 4.68 -14.54 12.16
N SER A 125 5.81 -14.05 11.62
CA SER A 125 6.93 -13.56 12.42
C SER A 125 7.80 -12.57 11.67
N LEU A 126 8.50 -11.73 12.42
CA LEU A 126 9.46 -10.75 11.94
C LEU A 126 10.78 -10.89 12.68
N GLU A 127 11.88 -10.86 11.98
CA GLU A 127 13.18 -10.53 12.54
C GLU A 127 13.45 -9.05 12.28
N ILE A 128 13.79 -8.31 13.34
CA ILE A 128 14.08 -6.87 13.25
C ILE A 128 15.45 -6.56 13.84
N ILE A 129 16.08 -5.50 13.32
CA ILE A 129 17.28 -4.90 13.91
C ILE A 129 16.85 -3.59 14.57
N THR A 130 17.04 -3.48 15.88
CA THR A 130 16.67 -2.31 16.70
C THR A 130 17.63 -1.12 16.47
N GLY A 131 17.28 0.04 17.00
CA GLY A 131 18.16 1.23 16.99
C GLY A 131 19.42 1.07 17.83
N THR A 132 19.55 0.02 18.65
CA THR A 132 20.77 -0.36 19.36
C THR A 132 21.62 -1.38 18.63
N GLY A 133 21.12 -1.92 17.48
CA GLY A 133 21.74 -3.00 16.72
C GLY A 133 21.55 -4.39 17.34
N GLU A 134 20.58 -4.54 18.25
CA GLU A 134 20.08 -5.84 18.72
C GLU A 134 19.20 -6.46 17.64
N VAL A 135 19.28 -7.78 17.46
CA VAL A 135 18.41 -8.53 16.55
C VAL A 135 17.37 -9.25 17.37
N LEU A 136 16.09 -9.00 17.08
CA LEU A 136 14.94 -9.56 17.81
C LEU A 136 14.02 -10.31 16.85
N GLU A 137 13.53 -11.48 17.33
CA GLU A 137 12.39 -12.17 16.71
C GLU A 137 11.09 -11.71 17.37
N LEU A 138 10.12 -11.33 16.54
CA LEU A 138 8.81 -10.88 16.96
C LEU A 138 7.73 -11.76 16.32
N SER A 139 6.71 -12.11 17.09
CA SER A 139 5.55 -12.86 16.60
C SER A 139 4.32 -12.59 17.49
N PRO A 140 3.12 -13.09 17.14
CA PRO A 140 1.95 -13.01 18.01
C PRO A 140 2.12 -13.67 19.39
N THR A 141 3.10 -14.59 19.53
CA THR A 141 3.39 -15.29 20.80
C THR A 141 4.69 -14.81 21.45
N GLN A 142 5.52 -14.06 20.75
CA GLN A 142 6.78 -13.53 21.23
C GLN A 142 6.85 -12.02 20.99
N HIS A 143 6.74 -11.22 22.04
CA HIS A 143 6.63 -9.76 21.96
C HIS A 143 5.43 -9.27 21.12
N PRO A 144 4.19 -9.72 21.39
CA PRO A 144 3.02 -9.48 20.54
C PRO A 144 2.73 -8.00 20.27
N GLU A 145 2.87 -7.14 21.28
CA GLU A 145 2.66 -5.70 21.10
C GLU A 145 3.69 -5.09 20.14
N LEU A 146 4.96 -5.44 20.29
CA LEU A 146 6.02 -4.96 19.40
C LEU A 146 5.82 -5.49 17.98
N PHE A 147 5.43 -6.77 17.84
CA PHE A 147 5.11 -7.36 16.55
C PHE A 147 4.05 -6.56 15.80
N HIS A 148 2.93 -6.27 16.45
CA HIS A 148 1.85 -5.52 15.85
C HIS A 148 2.16 -4.02 15.66
N MET A 149 3.07 -3.44 16.45
CA MET A 149 3.52 -2.06 16.28
C MET A 149 4.44 -1.83 15.08
N ILE A 150 5.11 -2.87 14.59
CA ILE A 150 5.93 -2.76 13.35
C ILE A 150 5.04 -2.50 12.13
N HIS A 151 3.83 -3.02 12.12
CA HIS A 151 2.85 -2.79 11.07
C HIS A 151 2.41 -1.31 11.10
N GLY A 152 2.52 -0.62 9.98
CA GLY A 152 2.21 0.81 9.93
C GLY A 152 3.21 1.74 10.64
N SER A 153 4.40 1.23 11.03
CA SER A 153 5.44 2.04 11.70
C SER A 153 6.22 2.96 10.76
N TYR A 154 6.10 2.79 9.46
CA TYR A 154 6.86 3.54 8.44
C TYR A 154 8.38 3.51 8.67
N GLY A 155 8.89 2.42 9.27
CA GLY A 155 10.33 2.25 9.55
C GLY A 155 10.87 3.19 10.63
N THR A 156 10.05 3.60 11.59
CA THR A 156 10.47 4.43 12.73
C THR A 156 10.87 3.63 13.96
N LEU A 157 10.57 2.34 13.98
CA LEU A 157 10.80 1.46 15.14
C LEU A 157 11.99 0.49 14.95
N GLY A 158 12.49 0.33 13.74
CA GLY A 158 13.60 -0.57 13.46
C GLY A 158 13.66 -0.97 11.98
N VAL A 159 14.60 -1.84 11.66
CA VAL A 159 14.78 -2.42 10.33
C VAL A 159 14.28 -3.84 10.33
N ILE A 160 13.26 -4.15 9.54
CA ILE A 160 12.89 -5.54 9.26
C ILE A 160 14.04 -6.18 8.50
N SER A 161 14.52 -7.35 8.92
CA SER A 161 15.58 -8.11 8.24
C SER A 161 15.07 -9.39 7.63
N ARG A 162 14.04 -10.01 8.20
CA ARG A 162 13.39 -11.22 7.71
C ARG A 162 11.93 -11.22 8.10
N LEU A 163 11.09 -11.86 7.28
CA LEU A 163 9.68 -12.08 7.56
C LEU A 163 9.26 -13.48 7.15
N ARG A 164 8.38 -14.09 7.94
CA ARG A 164 7.63 -15.31 7.59
C ARG A 164 6.17 -14.94 7.41
N PHE A 165 5.57 -15.40 6.32
CA PHE A 165 4.19 -15.07 5.98
C PHE A 165 3.50 -16.21 5.24
N ARG A 166 2.18 -16.18 5.21
CA ARG A 166 1.33 -17.19 4.57
C ARG A 166 1.26 -17.01 3.06
N LEU A 167 1.22 -18.14 2.37
CA LEU A 167 0.87 -18.26 0.96
C LEU A 167 -0.52 -18.91 0.84
N ILE A 168 -1.12 -18.79 -0.34
CA ILE A 168 -2.38 -19.45 -0.69
C ILE A 168 -2.24 -20.15 -2.03
N PRO A 169 -3.05 -21.20 -2.31
CA PRO A 169 -3.13 -21.81 -3.63
C PRO A 169 -3.56 -20.79 -4.68
N ALA A 170 -2.95 -20.87 -5.84
CA ALA A 170 -3.25 -20.03 -6.99
C ALA A 170 -3.30 -20.84 -8.28
N LYS A 171 -3.98 -20.33 -9.29
CA LYS A 171 -4.03 -20.88 -10.63
C LYS A 171 -3.36 -19.93 -11.62
N PRO A 172 -2.99 -20.42 -12.84
CA PRO A 172 -2.22 -19.62 -13.78
C PRO A 172 -2.96 -18.41 -14.34
N PHE A 173 -4.30 -18.41 -14.31
CA PHE A 173 -5.11 -17.34 -14.89
C PHE A 173 -6.14 -16.82 -13.89
N VAL A 174 -6.57 -15.58 -14.13
CA VAL A 174 -7.71 -14.94 -13.44
C VAL A 174 -8.77 -14.62 -14.47
N LYS A 175 -9.99 -15.13 -14.26
CA LYS A 175 -11.20 -14.69 -14.97
C LYS A 175 -11.79 -13.50 -14.23
N LEU A 176 -12.05 -12.43 -14.93
CA LEU A 176 -12.71 -11.22 -14.43
C LEU A 176 -14.13 -11.14 -14.96
N THR A 177 -15.07 -10.82 -14.10
CA THR A 177 -16.45 -10.48 -14.44
C THR A 177 -16.73 -9.07 -13.98
N TYR A 178 -17.23 -8.23 -14.88
CA TYR A 178 -17.55 -6.83 -14.61
C TYR A 178 -19.07 -6.67 -14.53
N ARG A 179 -19.57 -6.29 -13.33
CA ARG A 179 -20.97 -5.98 -13.11
C ARG A 179 -21.16 -4.49 -13.00
N ARG A 180 -22.03 -3.90 -13.82
CA ARG A 180 -22.28 -2.46 -13.89
C ARG A 180 -23.53 -2.08 -13.12
N TYR A 181 -23.44 -0.96 -12.45
CA TYR A 181 -24.51 -0.35 -11.68
C TYR A 181 -24.65 1.13 -12.08
N HIS A 182 -25.85 1.65 -11.98
CA HIS A 182 -26.18 3.04 -12.34
C HIS A 182 -26.47 3.90 -11.10
N ASP A 183 -26.40 3.32 -9.92
CA ASP A 183 -26.56 4.00 -8.65
C ASP A 183 -25.67 3.38 -7.57
N PHE A 184 -25.27 4.21 -6.61
CA PHE A 184 -24.38 3.82 -5.54
C PHE A 184 -25.01 2.75 -4.60
N LYS A 185 -26.31 2.85 -4.31
CA LYS A 185 -26.99 1.95 -3.36
C LYS A 185 -26.93 0.50 -3.86
N SER A 186 -27.25 0.29 -5.13
CA SER A 186 -27.21 -1.05 -5.76
C SER A 186 -25.76 -1.56 -5.86
N PHE A 187 -24.80 -0.69 -6.20
CA PHE A 187 -23.38 -1.04 -6.22
C PHE A 187 -22.87 -1.45 -4.84
N HIS A 188 -23.14 -0.64 -3.80
CA HIS A 188 -22.71 -0.90 -2.44
C HIS A 188 -23.32 -2.19 -1.87
N ALA A 189 -24.61 -2.43 -2.11
CA ALA A 189 -25.25 -3.66 -1.70
C ALA A 189 -24.59 -4.89 -2.33
N ALA A 190 -24.30 -4.86 -3.64
CA ALA A 190 -23.61 -5.94 -4.33
C ALA A 190 -22.15 -6.11 -3.88
N LEU A 191 -21.43 -5.02 -3.60
CA LEU A 191 -20.08 -5.08 -3.04
C LEU A 191 -20.08 -5.86 -1.72
N ARG A 192 -20.99 -5.54 -0.80
CA ARG A 192 -21.14 -6.23 0.49
C ARG A 192 -21.49 -7.71 0.32
N GLU A 193 -22.43 -8.03 -0.57
CA GLU A 193 -22.83 -9.41 -0.88
C GLU A 193 -21.63 -10.27 -1.31
N HIS A 194 -20.78 -9.74 -2.20
CA HIS A 194 -19.61 -10.46 -2.69
C HIS A 194 -18.41 -10.45 -1.71
N CYS A 195 -18.46 -9.64 -0.66
CA CYS A 195 -17.49 -9.68 0.46
C CYS A 195 -17.88 -10.69 1.54
N ASP A 196 -19.00 -11.40 1.41
CA ASP A 196 -19.34 -12.49 2.32
C ASP A 196 -18.39 -13.69 2.10
N ILE A 197 -17.54 -13.94 3.09
CA ILE A 197 -16.54 -15.01 3.04
C ILE A 197 -17.22 -16.40 2.98
N ALA A 198 -18.41 -16.54 3.53
CA ALA A 198 -19.13 -17.81 3.54
C ALA A 198 -19.52 -18.28 2.13
N THR A 199 -19.79 -17.38 1.21
CA THR A 199 -20.11 -17.72 -0.19
C THR A 199 -18.89 -18.20 -0.96
N GLY A 200 -17.71 -17.61 -0.71
CA GLY A 200 -16.42 -18.00 -1.30
C GLY A 200 -16.39 -18.00 -2.85
N GLU A 201 -17.33 -17.29 -3.49
CA GLU A 201 -17.55 -17.38 -4.94
C GLU A 201 -16.36 -16.78 -5.74
N PHE A 202 -15.78 -15.69 -5.26
CA PHE A 202 -14.68 -14.99 -5.92
C PHE A 202 -13.43 -14.96 -5.04
N ASP A 203 -12.26 -14.86 -5.67
CA ASP A 203 -10.98 -14.69 -5.00
C ASP A 203 -10.63 -13.19 -4.84
N PHE A 204 -11.14 -12.37 -5.75
CA PHE A 204 -10.84 -10.95 -5.87
C PHE A 204 -12.14 -10.14 -5.97
N VAL A 205 -12.28 -9.11 -5.13
CA VAL A 205 -13.43 -8.20 -5.13
C VAL A 205 -12.91 -6.77 -4.99
N ASP A 206 -13.17 -5.95 -5.99
CA ASP A 206 -12.92 -4.50 -5.97
C ASP A 206 -13.93 -3.79 -6.85
N GLY A 207 -13.97 -2.46 -6.76
CA GLY A 207 -14.88 -1.66 -7.54
C GLY A 207 -14.23 -0.41 -8.11
N ILE A 208 -14.71 0.03 -9.28
CA ILE A 208 -14.29 1.30 -9.89
C ILE A 208 -15.54 2.14 -10.14
N VAL A 209 -15.64 3.25 -9.44
CA VAL A 209 -16.65 4.26 -9.71
C VAL A 209 -16.14 5.20 -10.79
N HIS A 210 -16.58 4.99 -12.02
CA HIS A 210 -16.16 5.78 -13.16
C HIS A 210 -16.85 7.15 -13.26
N ALA A 211 -18.10 7.19 -12.79
CA ALA A 211 -18.96 8.37 -12.70
C ALA A 211 -20.11 8.03 -11.73
N PRO A 212 -20.87 9.01 -11.23
CA PRO A 212 -22.00 8.77 -10.33
C PRO A 212 -23.03 7.77 -10.84
N ASP A 213 -23.23 7.71 -12.15
CA ASP A 213 -24.17 6.82 -12.85
C ASP A 213 -23.48 5.63 -13.54
N HIS A 214 -22.17 5.44 -13.29
CA HIS A 214 -21.39 4.36 -13.92
C HIS A 214 -20.41 3.75 -12.90
N LEU A 215 -20.86 2.75 -12.17
CA LEU A 215 -20.08 2.03 -11.18
C LEU A 215 -19.88 0.59 -11.64
N THR A 216 -18.65 0.11 -11.58
CA THR A 216 -18.30 -1.25 -12.01
C THR A 216 -17.73 -2.03 -10.84
N LEU A 217 -18.39 -3.16 -10.50
CA LEU A 217 -17.84 -4.15 -9.59
C LEU A 217 -16.98 -5.13 -10.39
N CYS A 218 -15.73 -5.30 -9.96
CA CYS A 218 -14.74 -6.18 -10.57
C CYS A 218 -14.61 -7.44 -9.71
N LEU A 219 -15.02 -8.57 -10.26
CA LEU A 219 -15.08 -9.86 -9.58
C LEU A 219 -14.13 -10.82 -10.26
N GLY A 220 -13.07 -11.23 -9.56
CA GLY A 220 -12.03 -12.09 -10.09
C GLY A 220 -12.05 -13.49 -9.47
N LYS A 221 -11.72 -14.49 -10.28
CA LYS A 221 -11.59 -15.88 -9.83
C LYS A 221 -10.40 -16.55 -10.51
N PHE A 222 -9.60 -17.28 -9.74
CA PHE A 222 -8.57 -18.15 -10.29
C PHE A 222 -9.15 -19.26 -11.16
N VAL A 223 -8.60 -19.45 -12.37
CA VAL A 223 -9.02 -20.49 -13.31
C VAL A 223 -7.82 -21.19 -13.93
N ASP A 224 -8.00 -22.44 -14.34
CA ASP A 224 -6.94 -23.24 -14.94
C ASP A 224 -6.71 -22.92 -16.42
N GLU A 225 -7.75 -22.42 -17.11
CA GLU A 225 -7.73 -22.15 -18.54
C GLU A 225 -8.30 -20.76 -18.84
N ALA A 226 -7.80 -20.15 -19.91
CA ALA A 226 -8.27 -18.87 -20.43
C ALA A 226 -8.48 -18.97 -21.94
N PRO A 227 -9.69 -18.65 -22.47
CA PRO A 227 -9.96 -18.71 -23.90
C PRO A 227 -9.23 -17.63 -24.70
N TYR A 228 -8.82 -16.56 -24.05
CA TYR A 228 -8.00 -15.47 -24.56
C TYR A 228 -7.33 -14.75 -23.40
N LEU A 229 -6.35 -13.88 -23.69
CA LEU A 229 -5.68 -13.05 -22.69
C LEU A 229 -5.79 -11.57 -23.05
N GLY A 230 -6.27 -10.76 -22.11
CA GLY A 230 -6.17 -9.31 -22.15
C GLY A 230 -4.70 -8.88 -21.98
N ASN A 231 -4.33 -7.78 -22.60
CA ASN A 231 -2.98 -7.21 -22.47
C ASN A 231 -3.04 -5.73 -22.15
N TYR A 232 -2.64 -5.39 -20.95
CA TYR A 232 -2.65 -4.02 -20.40
C TYR A 232 -1.23 -3.47 -20.14
N ARG A 233 -0.21 -4.19 -20.60
CA ARG A 233 1.19 -3.81 -20.38
C ARG A 233 1.68 -2.69 -21.28
N TRP A 234 0.89 -2.29 -22.30
CA TRP A 234 1.35 -1.29 -23.26
C TRP A 234 0.26 -0.35 -23.78
N LEU A 235 -0.56 -0.78 -24.76
CA LEU A 235 -1.49 0.11 -25.49
C LEU A 235 -2.83 0.27 -24.80
N ASP A 236 -3.37 -0.80 -24.27
CA ASP A 236 -4.65 -0.79 -23.61
C ASP A 236 -4.49 -0.50 -22.11
N ILE A 237 -5.51 0.09 -21.51
CA ILE A 237 -5.52 0.55 -20.13
C ILE A 237 -6.58 -0.22 -19.37
N PHE A 238 -6.17 -0.92 -18.30
CA PHE A 238 -7.04 -1.84 -17.58
C PHE A 238 -8.30 -1.15 -17.05
N TYR A 239 -8.17 -0.08 -16.24
CA TYR A 239 -9.34 0.57 -15.65
C TYR A 239 -10.32 1.14 -16.70
N LYS A 240 -9.85 1.53 -17.88
CA LYS A 240 -10.72 1.98 -18.97
C LYS A 240 -11.51 0.83 -19.59
N SER A 241 -10.92 -0.36 -19.64
CA SER A 241 -11.57 -1.54 -20.22
C SER A 241 -12.77 -2.01 -19.38
N THR A 242 -12.71 -1.84 -18.07
CA THR A 242 -13.81 -2.24 -17.15
C THR A 242 -15.11 -1.48 -17.39
N ARG A 243 -15.05 -0.32 -18.07
CA ARG A 243 -16.23 0.48 -18.43
C ARG A 243 -17.13 -0.21 -19.45
N HIS A 244 -16.59 -1.03 -20.33
CA HIS A 244 -17.34 -1.57 -21.48
C HIS A 244 -17.24 -3.09 -21.64
N ARG A 245 -16.24 -3.76 -21.09
CA ARG A 245 -16.14 -5.22 -21.14
C ARG A 245 -17.10 -5.85 -20.14
N ALA A 246 -17.64 -7.03 -20.47
CA ALA A 246 -18.46 -7.84 -19.55
C ALA A 246 -17.55 -8.81 -18.76
N GLN A 247 -16.48 -9.28 -19.37
CA GLN A 247 -15.50 -10.19 -18.79
C GLN A 247 -14.12 -10.01 -19.39
N ASP A 248 -13.10 -10.50 -18.70
CA ASP A 248 -11.73 -10.55 -19.20
C ASP A 248 -10.99 -11.76 -18.62
N PHE A 249 -9.86 -12.12 -19.22
CA PHE A 249 -8.95 -13.15 -18.72
C PHE A 249 -7.53 -12.60 -18.76
N LEU A 250 -6.82 -12.74 -17.68
CA LEU A 250 -5.41 -12.34 -17.56
C LEU A 250 -4.60 -13.52 -17.02
N THR A 251 -3.28 -13.53 -17.30
CA THR A 251 -2.40 -14.35 -16.46
C THR A 251 -2.49 -13.85 -15.03
N ALA A 252 -2.29 -14.71 -14.03
CA ALA A 252 -2.32 -14.28 -12.63
C ALA A 252 -1.28 -13.17 -12.35
N GLU A 253 -0.09 -13.24 -12.96
CA GLU A 253 0.93 -12.18 -12.87
C GLU A 253 0.43 -10.86 -13.46
N ASP A 254 -0.19 -10.88 -14.66
CA ASP A 254 -0.73 -9.68 -15.29
C ASP A 254 -1.90 -9.07 -14.51
N TYR A 255 -2.70 -9.91 -13.85
CA TYR A 255 -3.78 -9.45 -12.99
C TYR A 255 -3.24 -8.72 -11.76
N PHE A 256 -2.29 -9.29 -11.06
CA PHE A 256 -1.70 -8.65 -9.87
C PHE A 256 -1.13 -7.28 -10.20
N PHE A 257 -0.45 -7.13 -11.33
CA PHE A 257 0.22 -5.89 -11.69
C PHE A 257 -0.53 -5.09 -12.78
N ARG A 258 -1.87 -5.25 -12.85
CA ARG A 258 -2.73 -4.64 -13.87
C ARG A 258 -2.70 -3.11 -13.90
N TYR A 259 -2.32 -2.48 -12.79
CA TYR A 259 -2.19 -1.03 -12.65
C TYR A 259 -0.74 -0.52 -12.71
N ASP A 260 0.25 -1.41 -12.77
CA ASP A 260 1.66 -0.99 -12.78
C ASP A 260 2.02 -0.13 -14.00
N THR A 261 1.52 -0.48 -15.17
CA THR A 261 1.81 0.24 -16.42
C THR A 261 1.45 1.72 -16.34
N GLU A 262 0.34 2.07 -15.72
CA GLU A 262 -0.12 3.44 -15.50
C GLU A 262 0.34 4.03 -14.17
N CYS A 263 1.13 3.31 -13.38
CA CYS A 263 1.46 3.66 -11.99
C CYS A 263 0.20 4.10 -11.23
N HIS A 264 -0.78 3.22 -11.24
CA HIS A 264 -2.09 3.44 -10.64
C HIS A 264 -2.75 4.75 -11.12
N TRP A 265 -3.05 4.82 -12.44
CA TRP A 265 -3.76 5.93 -13.11
C TRP A 265 -3.02 7.28 -13.15
N LEU A 266 -1.80 7.38 -12.62
CA LEU A 266 -1.05 8.64 -12.64
C LEU A 266 -0.72 9.13 -14.06
N THR A 267 -0.74 8.25 -15.07
CA THR A 267 -0.55 8.64 -16.46
C THR A 267 -1.61 9.64 -16.97
N ARG A 268 -2.81 9.66 -16.37
CA ARG A 268 -3.85 10.65 -16.71
C ARG A 268 -3.49 12.08 -16.33
N THR A 269 -2.58 12.26 -15.36
CA THR A 269 -2.09 13.58 -14.96
C THR A 269 -1.14 14.21 -15.98
N VAL A 270 -0.65 13.39 -16.93
CA VAL A 270 0.24 13.82 -18.01
C VAL A 270 -0.57 13.93 -19.31
N PRO A 271 -0.78 15.12 -19.87
CA PRO A 271 -1.57 15.32 -21.06
C PRO A 271 -1.15 14.41 -22.22
N GLY A 272 -2.09 13.64 -22.75
CA GLY A 272 -1.89 12.77 -23.90
C GLY A 272 -1.24 11.41 -23.64
N LEU A 273 -0.69 11.13 -22.45
CA LEU A 273 0.01 9.87 -22.19
C LEU A 273 -0.92 8.64 -22.19
N GLU A 274 -2.23 8.85 -22.06
CA GLU A 274 -3.23 7.78 -22.19
C GLU A 274 -3.75 7.59 -23.64
N ARG A 275 -3.25 8.36 -24.61
CA ARG A 275 -3.59 8.16 -26.03
C ARG A 275 -2.70 7.08 -26.64
N ARG A 276 -3.27 6.31 -27.61
CA ARG A 276 -2.56 5.17 -28.24
C ARG A 276 -1.25 5.55 -28.90
N LEU A 277 -1.20 6.69 -29.62
CA LEU A 277 0.00 7.10 -30.35
C LEU A 277 1.18 7.46 -29.44
N PRO A 278 1.06 8.32 -28.40
CA PRO A 278 2.12 8.51 -27.43
C PRO A 278 2.56 7.21 -26.72
N ARG A 279 1.63 6.32 -26.39
CA ARG A 279 1.96 5.03 -25.77
C ARG A 279 2.73 4.12 -26.74
N LEU A 280 2.38 4.13 -28.02
CA LEU A 280 3.10 3.38 -29.04
C LEU A 280 4.56 3.85 -29.19
N LEU A 281 4.77 5.17 -29.21
CA LEU A 281 6.10 5.76 -29.46
C LEU A 281 7.00 5.76 -28.21
N LEU A 282 6.43 6.07 -27.03
CA LEU A 282 7.17 6.34 -25.80
C LEU A 282 6.94 5.29 -24.71
N GLY A 283 5.94 4.41 -24.88
CA GLY A 283 5.46 3.54 -23.82
C GLY A 283 6.54 2.68 -23.18
N LYS A 284 7.38 2.04 -23.98
CA LYS A 284 8.48 1.19 -23.48
C LYS A 284 9.50 1.92 -22.61
N LEU A 285 9.64 3.24 -22.77
CA LEU A 285 10.59 4.08 -22.03
C LEU A 285 9.98 4.72 -20.78
N ILE A 286 8.68 4.99 -20.80
CA ILE A 286 8.00 5.83 -19.80
C ILE A 286 7.07 5.03 -18.93
N LEU A 287 6.32 4.07 -19.50
CA LEU A 287 5.31 3.31 -18.78
C LEU A 287 5.91 2.32 -17.76
N GLY A 288 5.12 1.98 -16.75
CA GLY A 288 5.52 1.19 -15.60
C GLY A 288 5.88 2.06 -14.40
N SER A 289 5.47 1.63 -13.21
CA SER A 289 5.62 2.40 -11.96
C SER A 289 7.06 2.84 -11.71
N THR A 290 8.02 1.95 -11.90
CA THR A 290 9.45 2.24 -11.72
C THR A 290 9.94 3.36 -12.65
N ASN A 291 9.52 3.34 -13.93
CA ASN A 291 9.93 4.35 -14.90
C ASN A 291 9.24 5.69 -14.61
N LEU A 292 7.92 5.68 -14.40
CA LEU A 292 7.12 6.87 -14.12
C LEU A 292 7.61 7.60 -12.86
N ILE A 293 7.89 6.86 -11.78
CA ILE A 293 8.43 7.45 -10.54
C ILE A 293 9.83 8.01 -10.78
N ARG A 294 10.69 7.31 -11.52
CA ARG A 294 12.03 7.82 -11.87
C ARG A 294 11.97 9.12 -12.68
N TRP A 295 11.09 9.19 -13.67
CA TRP A 295 10.87 10.40 -14.46
C TRP A 295 10.25 11.52 -13.63
N SER A 296 9.25 11.21 -12.78
CA SER A 296 8.65 12.16 -11.84
C SER A 296 9.71 12.78 -10.94
N ASN A 297 10.61 11.98 -10.37
CA ASN A 297 11.71 12.47 -9.52
C ASN A 297 12.68 13.38 -10.29
N ARG A 298 13.01 13.04 -11.54
CA ARG A 298 13.87 13.89 -12.39
C ARG A 298 13.24 15.22 -12.76
N LEU A 299 11.94 15.21 -13.03
CA LEU A 299 11.17 16.39 -13.41
C LEU A 299 10.63 17.17 -12.21
N ALA A 300 10.77 16.66 -10.98
CA ALA A 300 10.28 17.29 -9.77
C ALA A 300 10.70 18.77 -9.60
N PRO A 301 11.96 19.20 -9.89
CA PRO A 301 12.34 20.60 -9.78
C PRO A 301 11.56 21.52 -10.72
N LEU A 302 11.26 21.04 -11.93
CA LEU A 302 10.45 21.78 -12.91
C LEU A 302 8.97 21.79 -12.49
N MET A 303 8.43 20.66 -12.10
CA MET A 303 7.03 20.53 -11.69
C MET A 303 6.71 21.39 -10.46
N ARG A 304 7.66 21.54 -9.51
CA ARG A 304 7.53 22.42 -8.34
C ARG A 304 7.39 23.90 -8.70
N ARG A 305 7.93 24.32 -9.85
CA ARG A 305 7.75 25.71 -10.35
C ARG A 305 6.36 25.92 -10.97
N LEU A 306 5.77 24.85 -11.51
CA LEU A 306 4.50 24.91 -12.23
C LEU A 306 3.29 24.65 -11.31
N LYS A 307 3.46 23.79 -10.30
CA LYS A 307 2.38 23.42 -9.37
C LYS A 307 2.71 23.90 -7.96
N LYS A 308 1.81 24.69 -7.35
CA LYS A 308 1.95 25.13 -5.94
C LYS A 308 1.90 23.98 -4.96
N ARG A 309 1.11 22.94 -5.25
CA ARG A 309 0.97 21.73 -4.45
C ARG A 309 1.02 20.48 -5.34
N PRO A 310 1.52 19.34 -4.84
CA PRO A 310 1.40 18.08 -5.56
C PRO A 310 -0.05 17.64 -5.66
N ASP A 311 -0.35 16.89 -6.71
CA ASP A 311 -1.66 16.23 -6.85
C ASP A 311 -1.89 15.28 -5.67
N VAL A 312 -3.16 15.06 -5.32
CA VAL A 312 -3.53 14.16 -4.22
C VAL A 312 -3.27 12.72 -4.62
N VAL A 313 -2.64 11.98 -3.72
CA VAL A 313 -2.47 10.52 -3.77
C VAL A 313 -2.70 10.02 -2.35
N VAL A 314 -3.83 9.34 -2.11
CA VAL A 314 -4.21 8.93 -0.75
C VAL A 314 -5.16 7.73 -0.79
N ASP A 315 -5.06 6.88 0.23
CA ASP A 315 -5.98 5.81 0.53
C ASP A 315 -6.70 6.14 1.85
N LEU A 316 -8.03 6.04 1.81
CA LEU A 316 -8.93 6.40 2.91
C LEU A 316 -9.76 5.18 3.28
N PHE A 317 -9.49 4.58 4.42
CA PHE A 317 -10.22 3.43 4.94
C PHE A 317 -11.44 3.91 5.73
N ILE A 318 -12.62 3.81 5.13
CA ILE A 318 -13.89 4.25 5.71
C ILE A 318 -14.64 3.01 6.21
N PRO A 319 -15.12 2.97 7.47
CA PRO A 319 -16.01 1.91 7.93
C PRO A 319 -17.21 1.76 6.99
N ASP A 320 -17.58 0.53 6.66
CA ASP A 320 -18.62 0.25 5.67
C ASP A 320 -19.96 0.90 6.04
N ARG A 321 -20.31 0.93 7.34
CA ARG A 321 -21.50 1.64 7.85
C ARG A 321 -21.48 3.16 7.61
N ARG A 322 -20.31 3.76 7.36
CA ARG A 322 -20.12 5.20 7.04
C ARG A 322 -19.89 5.45 5.56
N PHE A 323 -19.70 4.39 4.78
CA PHE A 323 -19.30 4.54 3.38
C PHE A 323 -20.36 5.25 2.53
N ALA A 324 -21.64 5.03 2.78
CA ALA A 324 -22.71 5.74 2.05
C ALA A 324 -22.68 7.25 2.31
N ASP A 325 -22.47 7.67 3.56
CA ASP A 325 -22.39 9.08 3.93
C ASP A 325 -21.14 9.75 3.34
N PHE A 326 -20.01 9.04 3.41
CA PHE A 326 -18.76 9.49 2.80
C PHE A 326 -18.90 9.63 1.28
N TYR A 327 -19.50 8.64 0.61
CA TYR A 327 -19.69 8.68 -0.84
C TYR A 327 -20.63 9.83 -1.26
N ALA A 328 -21.72 10.06 -0.53
CA ALA A 328 -22.63 11.18 -0.80
C ALA A 328 -21.90 12.54 -0.70
N TRP A 329 -21.00 12.69 0.28
CA TRP A 329 -20.13 13.85 0.36
C TRP A 329 -19.15 13.91 -0.82
N TYR A 330 -18.50 12.79 -1.15
CA TYR A 330 -17.51 12.69 -2.21
C TYR A 330 -18.11 13.03 -3.58
N GLU A 331 -19.27 12.50 -3.89
CA GLU A 331 -20.02 12.77 -5.11
C GLU A 331 -20.42 14.24 -5.25
N ARG A 332 -20.79 14.91 -4.15
CA ARG A 332 -21.21 16.31 -4.15
C ARG A 332 -20.03 17.28 -4.22
N GLU A 333 -18.97 17.03 -3.45
CA GLU A 333 -17.90 18.00 -3.21
C GLU A 333 -16.62 17.71 -3.99
N ALA A 334 -16.10 16.48 -3.93
CA ALA A 334 -14.82 16.13 -4.54
C ALA A 334 -14.96 15.88 -6.05
N ARG A 335 -15.96 15.14 -6.45
CA ARG A 335 -16.33 14.86 -7.86
C ARG A 335 -15.16 14.41 -8.73
N PHE A 336 -14.19 13.71 -8.15
CA PHE A 336 -13.01 13.25 -8.86
C PHE A 336 -13.09 11.76 -9.17
N PHE A 337 -13.34 11.42 -10.42
CA PHE A 337 -13.49 10.06 -10.92
C PHE A 337 -12.44 9.70 -11.96
N PRO A 338 -12.08 8.41 -12.11
CA PRO A 338 -12.60 7.29 -11.35
C PRO A 338 -12.12 7.28 -9.89
N LEU A 339 -12.91 6.66 -9.01
CA LEU A 339 -12.56 6.31 -7.63
C LEU A 339 -12.40 4.79 -7.56
N TRP A 340 -11.30 4.29 -7.02
CA TRP A 340 -11.12 2.87 -6.77
C TRP A 340 -11.60 2.54 -5.34
N VAL A 341 -12.34 1.45 -5.24
CA VAL A 341 -13.03 1.02 -4.02
C VAL A 341 -12.58 -0.40 -3.70
N ILE A 342 -11.87 -0.58 -2.58
CA ILE A 342 -11.31 -1.87 -2.19
C ILE A 342 -11.85 -2.24 -0.81
N PRO A 343 -12.62 -3.33 -0.69
CA PRO A 343 -13.05 -3.82 0.61
C PRO A 343 -11.87 -4.44 1.36
N TYR A 344 -11.72 -4.04 2.62
CA TYR A 344 -10.69 -4.52 3.52
C TYR A 344 -11.31 -4.99 4.84
N ARG A 345 -11.11 -6.25 5.16
CA ARG A 345 -11.51 -6.82 6.45
C ARG A 345 -10.33 -6.79 7.39
N MET A 346 -10.40 -5.94 8.40
CA MET A 346 -9.35 -5.84 9.42
C MET A 346 -9.53 -6.99 10.43
N PRO A 347 -8.60 -7.97 10.49
CA PRO A 347 -8.79 -9.14 11.35
C PRO A 347 -8.61 -8.83 12.84
N GLN A 348 -7.99 -7.71 13.16
CA GLN A 348 -7.75 -7.25 14.52
C GLN A 348 -7.51 -5.73 14.57
N VAL A 349 -7.78 -5.12 15.71
CA VAL A 349 -7.38 -3.74 15.96
C VAL A 349 -5.87 -3.72 16.30
N TYR A 350 -5.13 -2.90 15.58
CA TYR A 350 -3.70 -2.75 15.80
C TYR A 350 -3.40 -1.81 16.98
N PRO A 351 -2.38 -2.08 17.82
CA PRO A 351 -2.08 -1.30 19.01
C PRO A 351 -1.61 0.14 18.72
N TRP A 352 -1.33 0.47 17.48
CA TRP A 352 -1.05 1.85 17.07
C TRP A 352 -2.31 2.71 16.85
N VAL A 353 -3.51 2.11 16.83
CA VAL A 353 -4.79 2.83 16.85
C VAL A 353 -5.20 3.07 18.30
N SER A 354 -5.63 4.27 18.65
CA SER A 354 -6.15 4.56 20.00
C SER A 354 -7.44 3.78 20.27
N ASP A 355 -7.66 3.36 21.50
CA ASP A 355 -8.86 2.58 21.86
C ASP A 355 -10.16 3.35 21.55
N ALA A 356 -10.14 4.67 21.76
CA ALA A 356 -11.29 5.55 21.46
C ALA A 356 -11.58 5.60 19.95
N HIS A 357 -10.56 5.70 19.10
CA HIS A 357 -10.75 5.71 17.65
C HIS A 357 -11.11 4.31 17.12
N ALA A 358 -10.51 3.28 17.68
CA ALA A 358 -10.85 1.88 17.37
C ALA A 358 -12.34 1.57 17.64
N ALA A 359 -12.88 2.06 18.75
CA ALA A 359 -14.30 1.91 19.07
C ALA A 359 -15.20 2.67 18.08
N ARG A 360 -14.78 3.86 17.62
CA ARG A 360 -15.49 4.62 16.58
C ARG A 360 -15.40 3.97 15.20
N MET A 361 -14.26 3.36 14.88
CA MET A 361 -14.01 2.71 13.61
C MET A 361 -14.63 1.31 13.51
N ALA A 362 -15.01 0.71 14.65
CA ALA A 362 -15.45 -0.69 14.72
C ALA A 362 -16.50 -1.04 13.67
N ASP A 363 -16.09 -1.90 12.73
CA ASP A 363 -16.89 -2.45 11.65
C ASP A 363 -16.24 -3.78 11.23
N ASP A 364 -16.99 -4.66 10.60
CA ASP A 364 -16.45 -5.91 10.06
C ASP A 364 -15.73 -5.70 8.73
N LEU A 365 -16.01 -4.59 8.05
CA LEU A 365 -15.46 -4.22 6.76
C LEU A 365 -15.12 -2.74 6.73
N LEU A 366 -13.93 -2.42 6.24
CA LEU A 366 -13.53 -1.08 5.86
C LEU A 366 -13.50 -1.00 4.33
N ILE A 367 -13.86 0.15 3.81
CA ILE A 367 -13.79 0.42 2.37
C ILE A 367 -12.62 1.38 2.12
N ASP A 368 -11.59 0.90 1.49
CA ASP A 368 -10.51 1.76 1.02
C ASP A 368 -10.96 2.52 -0.23
N CYS A 369 -10.95 3.83 -0.12
CA CYS A 369 -11.25 4.79 -1.19
C CYS A 369 -9.92 5.36 -1.70
N ALA A 370 -9.39 4.77 -2.77
CA ALA A 370 -8.11 5.16 -3.32
C ALA A 370 -8.25 6.30 -4.34
N ILE A 371 -7.65 7.44 -4.03
CA ILE A 371 -7.74 8.69 -4.81
C ILE A 371 -6.35 9.06 -5.32
N TYR A 372 -6.10 8.86 -6.62
CA TYR A 372 -4.78 9.06 -7.18
C TYR A 372 -4.79 10.08 -8.33
N GLY A 373 -3.95 11.12 -8.18
CA GLY A 373 -3.73 12.15 -9.19
C GLY A 373 -4.80 13.23 -9.26
N MET A 374 -5.54 13.48 -8.16
CA MET A 374 -6.48 14.60 -8.12
C MET A 374 -5.72 15.92 -8.09
N PRO A 375 -6.01 16.86 -9.03
CA PRO A 375 -5.40 18.18 -9.03
C PRO A 375 -5.63 18.94 -7.71
N ASN A 376 -4.59 19.53 -7.14
CA ASN A 376 -4.62 20.21 -5.85
C ASN A 376 -4.15 21.68 -5.94
N GLY A 377 -4.47 22.35 -7.04
CA GLY A 377 -4.04 23.73 -7.31
C GLY A 377 -5.04 24.82 -6.93
N GLU A 378 -6.23 24.48 -6.43
CA GLU A 378 -7.29 25.43 -6.08
C GLU A 378 -6.83 26.40 -5.00
N PRO A 379 -6.94 27.74 -5.21
CA PRO A 379 -6.60 28.71 -4.18
C PRO A 379 -7.48 28.56 -2.94
N GLY A 380 -6.88 28.56 -1.76
CA GLY A 380 -7.61 28.49 -0.49
C GLY A 380 -8.12 27.11 -0.10
N ARG A 381 -8.05 26.09 -0.98
CA ARG A 381 -8.52 24.73 -0.67
C ARG A 381 -7.39 23.71 -0.92
N ASP A 382 -6.97 23.01 0.13
CA ASP A 382 -6.03 21.88 0.03
C ASP A 382 -6.79 20.57 0.15
N TRP A 383 -7.00 19.89 -0.97
CA TRP A 383 -7.76 18.64 -1.02
C TRP A 383 -7.14 17.53 -0.17
N SER A 384 -5.82 17.51 0.02
CA SER A 384 -5.21 16.54 0.93
C SER A 384 -5.67 16.73 2.37
N ALA A 385 -5.78 17.99 2.82
CA ALA A 385 -6.29 18.32 4.15
C ALA A 385 -7.82 18.07 4.26
N VAL A 386 -8.56 18.36 3.19
CA VAL A 386 -10.02 18.10 3.15
C VAL A 386 -10.31 16.61 3.27
N PHE A 387 -9.61 15.76 2.51
CA PHE A 387 -9.78 14.31 2.61
C PHE A 387 -9.40 13.77 3.99
N GLU A 388 -8.34 14.27 4.58
CA GLU A 388 -7.90 13.89 5.91
C GLU A 388 -8.98 14.21 6.97
N GLU A 389 -9.55 15.41 6.95
CA GLU A 389 -10.64 15.79 7.82
C GLU A 389 -11.91 14.96 7.58
N GLN A 390 -12.26 14.67 6.33
CA GLN A 390 -13.43 13.85 6.02
C GLN A 390 -13.24 12.40 6.47
N THR A 391 -12.04 11.85 6.34
CA THR A 391 -11.73 10.51 6.86
C THR A 391 -11.99 10.44 8.36
N PHE A 392 -11.49 11.42 9.12
CA PHE A 392 -11.74 11.49 10.56
C PHE A 392 -13.22 11.63 10.92
N ARG A 393 -13.96 12.49 10.21
CA ARG A 393 -15.42 12.69 10.43
C ARG A 393 -16.25 11.44 10.16
N HIS A 394 -15.77 10.57 9.29
CA HIS A 394 -16.42 9.31 8.97
C HIS A 394 -15.80 8.12 9.71
N ASP A 395 -15.13 8.37 10.84
CA ASP A 395 -14.56 7.36 11.73
C ASP A 395 -13.47 6.48 11.05
N GLY A 396 -12.86 6.96 9.96
CA GLY A 396 -11.93 6.21 9.14
C GLY A 396 -10.46 6.39 9.52
N LEU A 397 -9.61 5.66 8.80
CA LEU A 397 -8.15 5.77 8.84
C LEU A 397 -7.60 6.19 7.48
N LYS A 398 -6.52 6.95 7.48
CA LYS A 398 -5.81 7.36 6.27
C LYS A 398 -4.43 6.72 6.23
N THR A 399 -3.97 6.28 5.06
CA THR A 399 -2.55 5.93 4.89
C THR A 399 -1.69 7.21 4.99
N LEU A 400 -0.52 7.07 5.62
CA LEU A 400 0.39 8.19 5.85
C LEU A 400 1.47 8.31 4.75
N ILE A 401 1.21 7.74 3.56
CA ILE A 401 2.17 7.70 2.44
C ILE A 401 2.30 9.02 1.68
N SER A 402 1.40 9.97 1.92
CA SER A 402 1.35 11.25 1.22
C SER A 402 1.47 12.43 2.19
N ARG A 403 0.93 13.59 1.83
CA ARG A 403 0.90 14.76 2.71
C ARG A 403 -0.05 14.53 3.89
N ASN A 404 0.42 14.84 5.09
CA ASN A 404 -0.33 14.72 6.34
C ASN A 404 -0.48 16.10 6.98
N HIS A 405 -1.67 16.40 7.48
CA HIS A 405 -2.09 17.74 7.94
C HIS A 405 -2.61 17.76 9.37
N TYR A 406 -2.92 16.59 9.96
CA TYR A 406 -3.31 16.54 11.36
C TYR A 406 -2.25 17.24 12.23
N ASP A 407 -2.68 18.09 13.13
CA ASP A 407 -1.82 18.52 14.22
C ASP A 407 -1.53 17.35 15.18
N ARG A 408 -0.59 17.56 16.10
CA ARG A 408 -0.17 16.50 17.02
C ARG A 408 -1.33 15.96 17.87
N ALA A 409 -2.22 16.85 18.33
CA ALA A 409 -3.36 16.47 19.16
C ALA A 409 -4.33 15.57 18.39
N ARG A 410 -4.71 15.96 17.16
CA ARG A 410 -5.58 15.18 16.30
C ARG A 410 -4.92 13.86 15.86
N PHE A 411 -3.64 13.88 15.58
CA PHE A 411 -2.90 12.66 15.21
C PHE A 411 -2.96 11.63 16.33
N PHE A 412 -2.72 12.04 17.58
CA PHE A 412 -2.74 11.14 18.73
C PHE A 412 -4.14 10.93 19.33
N GLU A 413 -5.18 11.60 18.84
CA GLU A 413 -6.57 11.18 19.04
C GLU A 413 -6.87 9.88 18.24
N ILE A 414 -6.27 9.74 17.05
CA ILE A 414 -6.43 8.58 16.17
C ILE A 414 -5.44 7.47 16.55
N HIS A 415 -4.18 7.83 16.80
CA HIS A 415 -3.08 6.90 17.07
C HIS A 415 -2.75 6.86 18.57
N ASP A 416 -2.36 5.70 19.07
CA ASP A 416 -1.99 5.53 20.48
C ASP A 416 -0.56 6.03 20.75
N GLU A 417 -0.43 7.22 21.36
CA GLU A 417 0.86 7.81 21.68
C GLU A 417 1.62 7.00 22.74
N ALA A 418 0.93 6.49 23.74
CA ALA A 418 1.56 5.79 24.87
C ALA A 418 2.17 4.47 24.41
N ARG A 419 1.39 3.64 23.70
CA ARG A 419 1.86 2.36 23.15
C ARG A 419 2.98 2.58 22.13
N TYR A 420 2.85 3.58 21.25
CA TYR A 420 3.91 3.90 20.28
C TYR A 420 5.20 4.34 21.00
N THR A 421 5.10 5.21 22.01
CA THR A 421 6.24 5.70 22.78
C THR A 421 6.94 4.58 23.53
N ALA A 422 6.19 3.67 24.16
CA ALA A 422 6.75 2.49 24.82
C ALA A 422 7.51 1.58 23.83
N ALA A 423 6.93 1.29 22.66
CA ALA A 423 7.61 0.53 21.61
C ALA A 423 8.85 1.26 21.11
N LYS A 424 8.79 2.58 20.93
CA LYS A 424 9.93 3.41 20.50
C LYS A 424 11.07 3.38 21.51
N GLN A 425 10.78 3.51 22.81
CA GLN A 425 11.79 3.41 23.88
C GLN A 425 12.45 2.03 23.93
N ARG A 426 11.70 0.96 23.69
CA ARG A 426 12.25 -0.40 23.65
C ARG A 426 13.10 -0.67 22.42
N LEU A 427 12.64 -0.23 21.24
CA LEU A 427 13.24 -0.60 19.95
C LEU A 427 14.26 0.42 19.42
N ASP A 428 14.07 1.70 19.73
CA ASP A 428 14.94 2.78 19.24
C ASP A 428 15.08 3.92 20.29
N PRO A 429 15.70 3.64 21.45
CA PRO A 429 15.77 4.59 22.57
C PRO A 429 16.53 5.87 22.25
N HIS A 430 17.37 5.84 21.23
CA HIS A 430 18.18 6.97 20.81
C HIS A 430 17.59 7.76 19.62
N ALA A 431 16.36 7.44 19.23
CA ALA A 431 15.66 8.05 18.11
C ALA A 431 16.49 8.04 16.80
N LEU A 432 17.23 6.95 16.57
CA LEU A 432 18.07 6.76 15.39
C LEU A 432 17.24 6.76 14.09
N PHE A 433 16.07 6.09 14.12
CA PHE A 433 15.11 6.00 13.01
C PHE A 433 14.05 7.11 13.10
N HIS A 434 14.49 8.39 13.16
CA HIS A 434 13.66 9.56 13.43
C HIS A 434 13.13 9.65 14.87
N ARG A 435 12.66 10.84 15.26
CA ARG A 435 12.11 11.07 16.61
C ARG A 435 10.83 10.29 16.85
N GLY A 436 9.99 10.19 15.84
CA GLY A 436 8.75 9.44 15.91
C GLY A 436 8.04 9.36 14.56
N VAL A 437 6.92 8.65 14.51
CA VAL A 437 6.10 8.51 13.30
C VAL A 437 5.46 9.84 12.91
N PHE A 438 4.99 10.62 13.89
CA PHE A 438 4.42 11.93 13.65
C PHE A 438 5.47 12.86 13.03
N GLU A 439 6.65 13.02 13.67
CA GLU A 439 7.71 13.90 13.23
C GLU A 439 8.31 13.49 11.87
N LYS A 440 8.26 12.18 11.54
CA LYS A 440 8.71 11.69 10.24
C LYS A 440 7.75 12.03 9.12
N LEU A 441 6.46 11.96 9.37
CA LEU A 441 5.43 11.96 8.33
C LEU A 441 4.68 13.28 8.22
N HIS A 442 4.70 14.11 9.27
CA HIS A 442 4.11 15.44 9.26
C HIS A 442 5.19 16.49 9.01
N ARG A 443 4.83 17.53 8.29
CA ARG A 443 5.70 18.71 8.16
C ARG A 443 5.71 19.46 9.49
N VAL A 444 6.92 19.73 9.98
CA VAL A 444 7.13 20.90 10.79
C VAL A 444 7.26 22.04 9.79
N GLU A 445 6.23 22.87 9.64
CA GLU A 445 6.30 24.14 8.93
C GLU A 445 7.25 25.10 9.65
#